data_09002ef44b3c6fe36a0bf61be7fa4752
#
_entry.id   09002ef44b3c6fe36a0bf61be7fa4752
#
_cell.length_a   1.000
_cell.length_b   1.000
_cell.length_c   1.000
_cell.angle_alpha   90.00
_cell.angle_beta   90.00
_cell.angle_gamma   90.00
#
_symmetry.space_group_name_H-M   'P 1'
#
loop_
_entity.id
_entity.type
_entity.pdbx_description
1 polymer ?
#
loop_
_entity_poly.entity_id
_entity_poly.type
_entity_poly.pdbx_seq_one_letter_code
_entity_poly.pdbx_strand_id
1 'polypeptide(L)'
;MEQARKIINELLTDTFNQILILEERHLTENNAFDVTMTEIHVIEAIRKVEPATMGNVAKKLMITMGTLTTSVNRLVDKGYVSRERDTNDRRIVLLDLTEKGEDVFKIHEKFHEELVHAALIDLELKDDKHMIQSLESIHRFFKKLQDKHQ
;
A
#
# COMPACT_ATOMS: atom_id res chain seq x y z
N MET A 1 21.64 7.22 -22.93
CA MET A 1 21.17 5.91 -22.43
C MET A 1 21.77 5.54 -21.09
N GLU A 2 23.06 5.75 -20.84
CA GLU A 2 23.73 5.41 -19.58
C GLU A 2 23.20 6.21 -18.38
N GLN A 3 23.01 7.52 -18.54
CA GLN A 3 22.41 8.38 -17.50
C GLN A 3 21.00 7.93 -17.10
N ALA A 4 20.12 7.65 -18.07
CA ALA A 4 18.77 7.16 -17.77
C ALA A 4 18.81 5.82 -17.03
N ARG A 5 19.72 4.91 -17.42
CA ARG A 5 19.92 3.63 -16.74
C ARG A 5 20.33 3.81 -15.28
N LYS A 6 21.26 4.75 -15.02
CA LYS A 6 21.72 5.07 -13.67
C LYS A 6 20.57 5.61 -12.82
N ILE A 7 19.81 6.60 -13.31
CA ILE A 7 18.69 7.22 -12.61
C ILE A 7 17.60 6.18 -12.29
N ILE A 8 17.23 5.34 -13.28
CA ILE A 8 16.23 4.29 -13.05
C ILE A 8 16.72 3.29 -11.98
N ASN A 9 18.01 2.91 -12.01
CA ASN A 9 18.56 2.01 -11.00
C ASN A 9 18.52 2.64 -9.61
N GLU A 10 18.93 3.90 -9.46
CA GLU A 10 18.88 4.64 -8.19
C GLU A 10 17.44 4.78 -7.67
N LEU A 11 16.48 5.05 -8.56
CA LEU A 11 15.06 5.05 -8.20
C LEU A 11 14.62 3.69 -7.64
N LEU A 12 14.99 2.61 -8.30
CA LEU A 12 14.56 1.25 -7.92
C LEU A 12 15.24 0.73 -6.65
N THR A 13 16.47 1.14 -6.38
CA THR A 13 17.24 0.63 -5.24
C THR A 13 17.18 1.57 -4.03
N ASP A 14 17.44 2.83 -4.25
CA ASP A 14 17.67 3.78 -3.15
C ASP A 14 16.38 4.51 -2.77
N THR A 15 15.64 5.04 -3.75
CA THR A 15 14.43 5.82 -3.45
C THR A 15 13.34 4.97 -2.84
N PHE A 16 13.09 3.76 -3.36
CA PHE A 16 12.10 2.86 -2.76
C PHE A 16 12.49 2.47 -1.32
N ASN A 17 13.77 2.18 -1.08
CA ASN A 17 14.23 1.88 0.27
C ASN A 17 14.08 3.08 1.22
N GLN A 18 14.35 4.29 0.73
CA GLN A 18 14.15 5.53 1.51
C GLN A 18 12.69 5.76 1.86
N ILE A 19 11.76 5.50 0.94
CA ILE A 19 10.32 5.61 1.20
C ILE A 19 9.92 4.65 2.33
N LEU A 20 10.32 3.38 2.28
CA LEU A 20 10.03 2.40 3.33
C LEU A 20 10.58 2.84 4.70
N ILE A 21 11.78 3.41 4.74
CA ILE A 21 12.38 3.94 5.97
C ILE A 21 11.57 5.13 6.52
N LEU A 22 11.10 6.01 5.66
CA LEU A 22 10.26 7.16 6.05
C LEU A 22 8.90 6.71 6.60
N GLU A 23 8.27 5.72 5.95
CA GLU A 23 7.02 5.12 6.43
C GLU A 23 7.18 4.48 7.81
N GLU A 24 8.25 3.69 8.01
CA GLU A 24 8.52 3.04 9.29
C GLU A 24 8.83 4.06 10.40
N ARG A 25 9.58 5.11 10.06
CA ARG A 25 9.86 6.21 11.00
C ARG A 25 8.58 6.95 11.39
N HIS A 26 7.75 7.31 10.42
CA HIS A 26 6.47 7.98 10.67
C HIS A 26 5.55 7.15 11.59
N LEU A 27 5.50 5.84 11.37
CA LEU A 27 4.76 4.92 12.22
C LEU A 27 5.32 4.91 13.65
N THR A 28 6.64 4.87 13.80
CA THR A 28 7.30 4.81 15.11
C THR A 28 7.14 6.12 15.90
N GLU A 29 7.26 7.26 15.23
CA GLU A 29 7.11 8.59 15.85
C GLU A 29 5.68 8.85 16.35
N ASN A 30 4.68 8.37 15.65
CA ASN A 30 3.29 8.52 16.06
C ASN A 30 2.88 7.60 17.22
N ASN A 31 3.62 6.53 17.50
CA ASN A 31 3.47 5.58 18.65
C ASN A 31 2.03 5.23 19.09
N ALA A 32 1.05 5.55 18.23
CA ALA A 32 -0.38 5.45 18.56
C ALA A 32 -0.94 4.04 18.34
N PHE A 33 -0.23 3.20 17.57
CA PHE A 33 -0.75 1.92 17.12
C PHE A 33 0.29 0.80 17.24
N ASP A 34 -0.17 -0.37 17.64
CA ASP A 34 0.63 -1.59 17.77
C ASP A 34 0.62 -2.42 16.47
N VAL A 35 0.83 -1.77 15.32
CA VAL A 35 0.83 -2.39 13.99
C VAL A 35 2.20 -2.26 13.31
N THR A 36 2.54 -3.25 12.50
CA THR A 36 3.72 -3.24 11.64
C THR A 36 3.40 -2.61 10.27
N MET A 37 4.42 -2.19 9.50
CA MET A 37 4.20 -1.71 8.13
C MET A 37 3.48 -2.73 7.25
N THR A 38 3.81 -4.01 7.37
CA THR A 38 3.09 -5.07 6.65
C THR A 38 1.61 -5.12 7.02
N GLU A 39 1.27 -4.94 8.29
CA GLU A 39 -0.12 -4.89 8.77
C GLU A 39 -0.84 -3.63 8.28
N ILE A 40 -0.15 -2.48 8.20
CA ILE A 40 -0.72 -1.24 7.61
C ILE A 40 -1.03 -1.43 6.12
N HIS A 41 -0.13 -2.04 5.36
CA HIS A 41 -0.40 -2.33 3.94
C HIS A 41 -1.60 -3.29 3.76
N VAL A 42 -1.83 -4.21 4.70
CA VAL A 42 -3.05 -5.04 4.70
C VAL A 42 -4.30 -4.21 4.99
N ILE A 43 -4.26 -3.31 5.97
CA ILE A 43 -5.34 -2.36 6.29
C ILE A 43 -5.67 -1.51 5.05
N GLU A 44 -4.66 -0.94 4.42
CA GLU A 44 -4.79 -0.15 3.20
C GLU A 44 -5.43 -0.95 2.05
N ALA A 45 -4.97 -2.18 1.84
CA ALA A 45 -5.52 -3.04 0.79
C ALA A 45 -6.99 -3.40 1.05
N ILE A 46 -7.37 -3.68 2.30
CA ILE A 46 -8.77 -3.93 2.69
C ILE A 46 -9.62 -2.72 2.35
N ARG A 47 -9.16 -1.51 2.67
CA ARG A 47 -9.90 -0.27 2.43
C ARG A 47 -10.08 0.06 0.94
N LYS A 48 -9.08 -0.29 0.10
CA LYS A 48 -9.02 0.09 -1.33
C LYS A 48 -9.56 -0.97 -2.30
N VAL A 49 -9.84 -2.18 -1.82
CA VAL A 49 -10.32 -3.31 -2.67
C VAL A 49 -11.81 -3.54 -2.45
N GLU A 50 -12.58 -3.63 -3.53
CA GLU A 50 -14.02 -3.89 -3.47
C GLU A 50 -14.40 -5.02 -4.45
N PRO A 51 -15.04 -6.10 -3.98
CA PRO A 51 -15.25 -6.47 -2.58
C PRO A 51 -13.94 -6.89 -1.89
N ALA A 52 -13.79 -6.53 -0.61
CA ALA A 52 -12.61 -6.87 0.18
C ALA A 52 -12.65 -8.32 0.67
N THR A 53 -12.60 -9.26 -0.26
CA THR A 53 -12.47 -10.69 0.06
C THR A 53 -11.01 -11.03 0.36
N MET A 54 -10.79 -12.11 1.14
CA MET A 54 -9.44 -12.63 1.39
C MET A 54 -8.64 -12.83 0.09
N GLY A 55 -9.28 -13.37 -0.96
CA GLY A 55 -8.64 -13.59 -2.26
C GLY A 55 -8.26 -12.28 -2.97
N ASN A 56 -9.16 -11.31 -3.02
CA ASN A 56 -8.90 -10.03 -3.67
C ASN A 56 -7.81 -9.23 -2.96
N VAL A 57 -7.79 -9.23 -1.63
CA VAL A 57 -6.77 -8.56 -0.83
C VAL A 57 -5.40 -9.25 -1.01
N ALA A 58 -5.33 -10.59 -0.98
CA ALA A 58 -4.10 -11.33 -1.23
C ALA A 58 -3.54 -11.03 -2.64
N LYS A 59 -4.42 -11.00 -3.65
CA LYS A 59 -4.07 -10.64 -5.02
C LYS A 59 -3.55 -9.20 -5.12
N LYS A 60 -4.21 -8.24 -4.48
CA LYS A 60 -3.79 -6.83 -4.45
C LYS A 60 -2.39 -6.67 -3.88
N LEU A 61 -2.09 -7.39 -2.80
CA LEU A 61 -0.79 -7.35 -2.11
C LEU A 61 0.28 -8.27 -2.72
N MET A 62 -0.11 -9.13 -3.68
CA MET A 62 0.78 -10.13 -4.29
C MET A 62 1.40 -11.09 -3.25
N ILE A 63 0.63 -11.48 -2.25
CA ILE A 63 1.06 -12.43 -1.22
C ILE A 63 0.20 -13.70 -1.25
N THR A 64 0.71 -14.76 -0.63
CA THR A 64 -0.06 -16.01 -0.50
C THR A 64 -1.24 -15.87 0.44
N MET A 65 -2.26 -16.70 0.26
CA MET A 65 -3.42 -16.76 1.18
C MET A 65 -3.00 -17.07 2.61
N GLY A 66 -1.97 -17.91 2.80
CA GLY A 66 -1.44 -18.24 4.12
C GLY A 66 -0.81 -17.01 4.82
N THR A 67 -0.02 -16.24 4.07
CA THR A 67 0.59 -14.99 4.56
C THR A 67 -0.49 -13.99 4.95
N LEU A 68 -1.49 -13.77 4.08
CA LEU A 68 -2.59 -12.86 4.37
C LEU A 68 -3.39 -13.33 5.60
N THR A 69 -3.72 -14.62 5.67
CA THR A 69 -4.48 -15.18 6.81
C THR A 69 -3.78 -14.90 8.13
N THR A 70 -2.46 -15.07 8.19
CA THR A 70 -1.67 -14.77 9.40
C THR A 70 -1.76 -13.29 9.77
N SER A 71 -1.58 -12.38 8.80
CA SER A 71 -1.65 -10.94 9.05
C SER A 71 -3.05 -10.50 9.47
N VAL A 72 -4.09 -10.98 8.78
CA VAL A 72 -5.48 -10.65 9.12
C VAL A 72 -5.88 -11.23 10.48
N ASN A 73 -5.41 -12.43 10.87
CA ASN A 73 -5.66 -12.96 12.22
C ASN A 73 -5.13 -12.00 13.30
N ARG A 74 -3.87 -11.55 13.15
CA ARG A 74 -3.26 -10.58 14.09
C ARG A 74 -4.04 -9.26 14.14
N LEU A 75 -4.47 -8.74 12.97
CA LEU A 75 -5.24 -7.51 12.91
C LEU A 75 -6.64 -7.64 13.54
N VAL A 76 -7.28 -8.79 13.41
CA VAL A 76 -8.54 -9.10 14.10
C VAL A 76 -8.32 -9.19 15.61
N ASP A 77 -7.28 -9.91 16.07
CA ASP A 77 -6.95 -10.04 17.48
C ASP A 77 -6.61 -8.68 18.13
N LYS A 78 -5.98 -7.79 17.38
CA LYS A 78 -5.68 -6.39 17.79
C LYS A 78 -6.87 -5.43 17.65
N GLY A 79 -7.97 -5.87 17.04
CA GLY A 79 -9.20 -5.10 16.87
C GLY A 79 -9.16 -4.04 15.76
N TYR A 80 -8.31 -4.19 14.72
CA TYR A 80 -8.24 -3.29 13.56
C TYR A 80 -9.12 -3.74 12.39
N VAL A 81 -9.37 -5.02 12.27
CA VAL A 81 -10.12 -5.64 11.16
C VAL A 81 -11.23 -6.51 11.73
N SER A 82 -12.38 -6.51 11.08
CA SER A 82 -13.48 -7.44 11.30
C SER A 82 -13.61 -8.40 10.12
N ARG A 83 -14.25 -9.53 10.37
CA ARG A 83 -14.55 -10.56 9.36
C ARG A 83 -16.02 -10.86 9.37
N GLU A 84 -16.63 -10.83 8.21
CA GLU A 84 -18.01 -11.25 8.03
C GLU A 84 -18.08 -12.29 6.90
N ARG A 85 -19.02 -13.24 7.04
CA ARG A 85 -19.32 -14.16 5.94
C ARG A 85 -20.32 -13.50 5.01
N ASP A 86 -20.07 -13.61 3.72
CA ASP A 86 -21.02 -13.13 2.73
C ASP A 86 -22.40 -13.81 2.91
N THR A 87 -23.44 -13.02 2.79
CA THR A 87 -24.81 -13.50 2.99
C THR A 87 -25.30 -14.43 1.89
N ASN A 88 -24.76 -14.29 0.67
CA ASN A 88 -25.13 -15.07 -0.50
C ASN A 88 -24.27 -16.33 -0.66
N ASP A 89 -22.96 -16.23 -0.37
CA ASP A 89 -22.06 -17.39 -0.37
C ASP A 89 -21.21 -17.41 0.90
N ARG A 90 -21.60 -18.23 1.86
CA ARG A 90 -20.92 -18.38 3.17
C ARG A 90 -19.47 -18.88 3.09
N ARG A 91 -19.01 -19.30 1.91
CA ARG A 91 -17.60 -19.65 1.68
C ARG A 91 -16.72 -18.42 1.48
N ILE A 92 -17.35 -17.29 1.14
CA ILE A 92 -16.66 -16.02 0.98
C ILE A 92 -16.58 -15.32 2.34
N VAL A 93 -15.37 -14.90 2.71
CA VAL A 93 -15.11 -14.07 3.88
C VAL A 93 -14.80 -12.66 3.39
N LEU A 94 -15.61 -11.72 3.82
CA LEU A 94 -15.41 -10.28 3.64
C LEU A 94 -14.62 -9.73 4.81
N LEU A 95 -13.72 -8.83 4.50
CA LEU A 95 -12.93 -8.08 5.47
C LEU A 95 -13.43 -6.65 5.51
N ASP A 96 -13.47 -6.07 6.69
CA ASP A 96 -13.79 -4.66 6.88
C ASP A 96 -12.90 -4.06 7.96
N LEU A 97 -12.71 -2.74 7.91
CA LEU A 97 -11.97 -2.03 8.95
C LEU A 97 -12.90 -1.69 10.11
N THR A 98 -12.40 -1.84 11.31
CA THR A 98 -13.03 -1.25 12.50
C THR A 98 -12.74 0.25 12.54
N GLU A 99 -13.35 0.99 13.45
CA GLU A 99 -13.02 2.39 13.70
C GLU A 99 -11.51 2.58 13.94
N LYS A 100 -10.91 1.70 14.75
CA LYS A 100 -9.46 1.68 15.02
C LYS A 100 -8.64 1.43 13.74
N GLY A 101 -9.12 0.57 12.85
CA GLY A 101 -8.50 0.31 11.54
C GLY A 101 -8.59 1.51 10.59
N GLU A 102 -9.75 2.16 10.57
CA GLU A 102 -9.95 3.39 9.77
C GLU A 102 -9.04 4.53 10.23
N ASP A 103 -8.77 4.65 11.53
CA ASP A 103 -7.86 5.67 12.05
C ASP A 103 -6.42 5.43 11.59
N VAL A 104 -5.95 4.18 11.62
CA VAL A 104 -4.63 3.81 11.05
C VAL A 104 -4.56 4.13 9.56
N PHE A 105 -5.61 3.77 8.80
CA PHE A 105 -5.67 4.04 7.37
C PHE A 105 -5.57 5.55 7.08
N LYS A 106 -6.34 6.39 7.78
CA LYS A 106 -6.34 7.85 7.58
C LYS A 106 -4.98 8.48 7.89
N ILE A 107 -4.31 8.04 8.95
CA ILE A 107 -2.97 8.55 9.32
C ILE A 107 -1.95 8.18 8.25
N HIS A 108 -1.99 6.94 7.75
CA HIS A 108 -1.08 6.48 6.70
C HIS A 108 -1.36 7.17 5.36
N GLU A 109 -2.63 7.34 4.99
CA GLU A 109 -3.04 8.08 3.78
C GLU A 109 -2.56 9.53 3.83
N LYS A 110 -2.75 10.20 4.98
CA LYS A 110 -2.28 11.58 5.19
C LYS A 110 -0.75 11.69 5.04
N PHE A 111 0.00 10.75 5.57
CA PHE A 111 1.47 10.70 5.38
C PHE A 111 1.84 10.67 3.88
N HIS A 112 1.19 9.81 3.10
CA HIS A 112 1.43 9.76 1.65
C HIS A 112 1.03 11.05 0.94
N GLU A 113 -0.10 11.66 1.31
CA GLU A 113 -0.53 12.95 0.76
C GLU A 113 0.50 14.06 1.04
N GLU A 114 1.01 14.14 2.26
CA GLU A 114 2.04 15.10 2.66
C GLU A 114 3.36 14.87 1.92
N LEU A 115 3.78 13.61 1.76
CA LEU A 115 4.98 13.24 1.00
C LEU A 115 4.85 13.64 -0.47
N VAL A 116 3.73 13.31 -1.12
CA VAL A 116 3.46 13.69 -2.51
C VAL A 116 3.39 15.21 -2.66
N HIS A 117 2.73 15.91 -1.73
CA HIS A 117 2.62 17.36 -1.77
C HIS A 117 3.99 18.04 -1.65
N ALA A 118 4.83 17.58 -0.72
CA ALA A 118 6.20 18.08 -0.58
C ALA A 118 7.02 17.85 -1.86
N ALA A 119 6.96 16.65 -2.44
CA ALA A 119 7.65 16.34 -3.69
C ALA A 119 7.19 17.22 -4.86
N LEU A 120 5.89 17.50 -4.98
CA LEU A 120 5.35 18.37 -6.04
C LEU A 120 5.78 19.84 -5.89
N ILE A 121 5.95 20.32 -4.65
CA ILE A 121 6.40 21.68 -4.39
C ILE A 121 7.90 21.81 -4.64
N ASP A 122 8.70 20.96 -4.01
CA ASP A 122 10.17 21.06 -4.02
C ASP A 122 10.77 20.82 -5.42
N LEU A 123 10.10 19.99 -6.22
CA LEU A 123 10.56 19.69 -7.57
C LEU A 123 9.97 20.60 -8.65
N GLU A 124 9.15 21.59 -8.29
CA GLU A 124 8.43 22.51 -9.21
C GLU A 124 7.67 21.78 -10.34
N LEU A 125 7.16 20.56 -10.04
CA LEU A 125 6.66 19.61 -11.03
C LEU A 125 5.20 19.82 -11.43
N LYS A 126 4.56 20.87 -10.96
CA LYS A 126 3.08 21.02 -10.98
C LYS A 126 2.42 20.86 -12.37
N ASP A 127 3.15 21.11 -13.45
CA ASP A 127 2.56 21.09 -14.80
C ASP A 127 3.49 20.54 -15.90
N ASP A 128 4.57 19.82 -15.55
CA ASP A 128 5.42 19.20 -16.56
C ASP A 128 4.77 17.94 -17.15
N LYS A 129 4.10 18.12 -18.29
CA LYS A 129 3.42 17.03 -19.02
C LYS A 129 4.37 15.89 -19.42
N HIS A 130 5.63 16.20 -19.76
CA HIS A 130 6.60 15.17 -20.17
C HIS A 130 7.01 14.29 -19.02
N MET A 131 7.16 14.89 -17.85
CA MET A 131 7.47 14.15 -16.65
C MET A 131 6.29 13.28 -16.17
N ILE A 132 5.08 13.82 -16.16
CA ILE A 132 3.87 13.05 -15.83
C ILE A 132 3.76 11.84 -16.74
N GLN A 133 3.91 12.01 -18.06
CA GLN A 133 3.90 10.90 -19.03
C GLN A 133 5.01 9.87 -18.78
N SER A 134 6.19 10.33 -18.36
CA SER A 134 7.32 9.43 -18.02
C SER A 134 7.01 8.59 -16.78
N LEU A 135 6.49 9.20 -15.72
CA LEU A 135 6.08 8.52 -14.49
C LEU A 135 4.95 7.51 -14.76
N GLU A 136 3.93 7.90 -15.53
CA GLU A 136 2.88 6.99 -15.97
C GLU A 136 3.41 5.80 -16.77
N SER A 137 4.44 6.02 -17.61
CA SER A 137 5.06 4.96 -18.40
C SER A 137 5.82 3.97 -17.53
N ILE A 138 6.52 4.46 -16.51
CA ILE A 138 7.17 3.64 -15.49
C ILE A 138 6.12 2.82 -14.72
N HIS A 139 5.05 3.45 -14.26
CA HIS A 139 3.97 2.76 -13.56
C HIS A 139 3.33 1.65 -14.43
N ARG A 140 3.00 1.94 -15.70
CA ARG A 140 2.47 0.95 -16.64
C ARG A 140 3.43 -0.21 -16.89
N PHE A 141 4.74 0.06 -16.94
CA PHE A 141 5.75 -0.99 -17.10
C PHE A 141 5.72 -1.98 -15.94
N PHE A 142 5.74 -1.49 -14.69
CA PHE A 142 5.71 -2.36 -13.51
C PHE A 142 4.39 -3.11 -13.39
N LYS A 143 3.26 -2.46 -13.69
CA LYS A 143 1.96 -3.13 -13.73
C LYS A 143 1.93 -4.30 -14.70
N LYS A 144 2.50 -4.13 -15.92
CA LYS A 144 2.60 -5.23 -16.90
C LYS A 144 3.50 -6.38 -16.44
N LEU A 145 4.58 -6.10 -15.70
CA LEU A 145 5.41 -7.15 -15.12
C LEU A 145 4.64 -7.94 -14.05
N GLN A 146 3.86 -7.26 -13.24
CA GLN A 146 2.99 -7.86 -12.23
C GLN A 146 1.97 -8.82 -12.86
N ASP A 147 1.26 -8.37 -13.91
CA ASP A 147 0.24 -9.16 -14.60
C ASP A 147 0.79 -10.42 -15.28
N LYS A 148 2.10 -10.46 -15.63
CA LYS A 148 2.74 -11.62 -16.22
C LYS A 148 3.13 -12.72 -15.21
N HIS A 149 3.16 -12.40 -13.93
CA HIS A 149 3.55 -13.31 -12.84
C HIS A 149 2.34 -13.79 -12.01
N GLN A 150 1.13 -13.43 -12.42
CA GLN A 150 -0.15 -13.96 -11.92
C GLN A 150 -0.72 -15.03 -12.82
#